data_d7832894740e66276eedb72e0986e017
#
_entry.id   d7832894740e66276eedb72e0986e017
#
_cell.length_a   1.000
_cell.length_b   1.000
_cell.length_c   1.000
_cell.angle_alpha   90.00
_cell.angle_beta   90.00
_cell.angle_gamma   90.00
#
_symmetry.space_group_name_H-M   'P 1'
#
loop_
_entity.id
_entity.type
_entity.pdbx_description
1 polymer ?
#
loop_
_entity_poly.entity_id
_entity_poly.type
_entity_poly.pdbx_seq_one_letter_code
_entity_poly.pdbx_strand_id
1 'polypeptide(L)'
;MTDQERIDRHNVRIHTTRRTSDLEAMMERVGAEWAGTVRMVPKAVHYVIEIEGVRTPAALILKEEMLSKGGDAAIHRECITGRVERSDVILMGSEKVFRRAIAGLHGQPFSLKRIAREIRDAIDSFKRGALPMPPEEALTEPIRRLYDLIAERTVVMGILNVTPDSFSDGGLHATADAAVEHARRMVADGADIVDIGGESSRPGAEPVSAQDEMARILPVIERLASDIDALISVDTYKPEVAQAALDAGAHIVNDITGLADPAMR
;
A
#
# COMPACT_ATOMS: atom_id res chain seq x y z
N MET A 1 19.24 -38.17 20.51
CA MET A 1 17.99 -37.56 20.97
C MET A 1 17.06 -38.69 21.35
N THR A 2 16.76 -38.84 22.62
CA THR A 2 15.89 -39.90 23.14
C THR A 2 14.43 -39.63 22.78
N ASP A 3 13.56 -40.66 22.77
CA ASP A 3 12.11 -40.48 22.53
C ASP A 3 11.49 -39.51 23.54
N GLN A 4 12.01 -39.46 24.77
CA GLN A 4 11.58 -38.55 25.83
C GLN A 4 11.91 -37.08 25.49
N GLU A 5 13.09 -36.77 24.91
CA GLU A 5 13.47 -35.42 24.44
C GLU A 5 12.61 -34.96 23.25
N ARG A 6 12.02 -35.89 22.50
CA ARG A 6 11.11 -35.62 21.40
C ARG A 6 9.70 -35.25 21.87
N ILE A 7 9.23 -35.85 22.98
CA ILE A 7 7.93 -35.61 23.60
C ILE A 7 7.93 -34.25 24.32
N ASP A 8 9.05 -33.82 24.87
CA ASP A 8 9.21 -32.57 25.64
C ASP A 8 9.48 -31.33 24.77
N ARG A 9 9.46 -31.44 23.44
CA ARG A 9 9.64 -30.29 22.53
C ARG A 9 8.33 -29.52 22.39
N HIS A 10 8.31 -28.32 22.95
CA HIS A 10 7.21 -27.37 22.87
C HIS A 10 7.23 -26.53 21.58
N ASN A 11 7.53 -26.97 20.47
CA ASN A 11 7.40 -26.39 19.12
C ASN A 11 7.06 -24.87 19.09
N VAL A 12 7.92 -24.05 19.72
CA VAL A 12 7.72 -22.60 19.87
C VAL A 12 7.76 -21.92 18.50
N ARG A 13 6.73 -21.13 18.20
CA ARG A 13 6.61 -20.39 16.93
C ARG A 13 6.30 -18.93 17.20
N ILE A 14 6.88 -18.03 16.39
CA ILE A 14 6.54 -16.62 16.36
C ILE A 14 5.53 -16.40 15.23
N HIS A 15 4.43 -15.72 15.53
CA HIS A 15 3.42 -15.33 14.56
C HIS A 15 3.39 -13.80 14.44
N THR A 16 3.51 -13.29 13.22
CA THR A 16 3.27 -11.89 12.90
C THR A 16 1.87 -11.79 12.29
N THR A 17 0.88 -11.44 13.09
CA THR A 17 -0.50 -11.33 12.64
C THR A 17 -0.86 -9.87 12.39
N ARG A 18 -1.43 -9.60 11.20
CA ARG A 18 -1.94 -8.28 10.83
C ARG A 18 -3.46 -8.19 10.96
N ARG A 19 -4.16 -9.34 10.95
CA ARG A 19 -5.62 -9.42 10.98
C ARG A 19 -6.10 -9.92 12.33
N THR A 20 -7.15 -9.29 12.85
CA THR A 20 -7.80 -9.73 14.09
C THR A 20 -8.38 -11.14 13.97
N SER A 21 -8.92 -11.50 12.79
CA SER A 21 -9.45 -12.84 12.51
C SER A 21 -8.43 -13.96 12.68
N ASP A 22 -7.17 -13.71 12.31
CA ASP A 22 -6.11 -14.73 12.47
C ASP A 22 -5.81 -15.01 13.95
N LEU A 23 -5.82 -13.94 14.77
CA LEU A 23 -5.66 -14.07 16.23
C LEU A 23 -6.86 -14.74 16.88
N GLU A 24 -8.07 -14.43 16.45
CA GLU A 24 -9.29 -15.06 16.92
C GLU A 24 -9.26 -16.58 16.65
N ALA A 25 -8.93 -16.98 15.42
CA ALA A 25 -8.78 -18.38 15.04
C ALA A 25 -7.66 -19.10 15.83
N MET A 26 -6.55 -18.39 16.15
CA MET A 26 -5.49 -18.96 16.99
C MET A 26 -5.95 -19.18 18.42
N MET A 27 -6.70 -18.24 19.00
CA MET A 27 -7.23 -18.34 20.37
C MET A 27 -8.30 -19.40 20.47
N GLU A 28 -9.18 -19.53 19.49
CA GLU A 28 -10.16 -20.61 19.40
C GLU A 28 -9.48 -21.98 19.35
N ARG A 29 -8.43 -22.13 18.55
CA ARG A 29 -7.67 -23.39 18.44
C ARG A 29 -7.01 -23.83 19.74
N VAL A 30 -6.63 -22.90 20.63
CA VAL A 30 -6.12 -23.23 21.98
C VAL A 30 -7.24 -23.37 23.04
N GLY A 31 -8.51 -23.23 22.64
CA GLY A 31 -9.66 -23.40 23.54
C GLY A 31 -9.91 -22.18 24.44
N ALA A 32 -9.50 -20.96 24.03
CA ALA A 32 -9.79 -19.77 24.83
C ALA A 32 -11.29 -19.42 24.77
N GLU A 33 -11.84 -18.99 25.90
CA GLU A 33 -13.22 -18.52 25.96
C GLU A 33 -13.43 -17.26 25.13
N TRP A 34 -14.56 -17.17 24.43
CA TRP A 34 -14.92 -16.03 23.59
C TRP A 34 -14.81 -14.68 24.30
N ALA A 35 -15.32 -14.57 25.53
CA ALA A 35 -15.24 -13.35 26.33
C ALA A 35 -13.78 -12.93 26.63
N GLY A 36 -12.87 -13.89 26.76
CA GLY A 36 -11.42 -13.69 26.89
C GLY A 36 -10.80 -13.22 25.58
N THR A 37 -11.13 -13.89 24.47
CA THR A 37 -10.64 -13.58 23.12
C THR A 37 -10.92 -12.14 22.74
N VAL A 38 -12.16 -11.66 22.88
CA VAL A 38 -12.56 -10.26 22.60
C VAL A 38 -11.72 -9.24 23.39
N ARG A 39 -11.28 -9.57 24.61
CA ARG A 39 -10.45 -8.72 25.45
C ARG A 39 -8.95 -8.79 25.11
N MET A 40 -8.49 -9.92 24.57
CA MET A 40 -7.07 -10.19 24.28
C MET A 40 -6.66 -9.74 22.90
N VAL A 41 -7.47 -9.96 21.88
CA VAL A 41 -7.15 -9.62 20.47
C VAL A 41 -6.68 -8.16 20.31
N PRO A 42 -7.36 -7.14 20.85
CA PRO A 42 -6.90 -5.75 20.70
C PRO A 42 -5.58 -5.41 21.44
N LYS A 43 -5.06 -6.34 22.25
CA LYS A 43 -3.76 -6.19 22.92
C LYS A 43 -2.62 -6.79 22.09
N ALA A 44 -2.92 -7.73 21.22
CA ALA A 44 -1.94 -8.44 20.40
C ALA A 44 -1.67 -7.76 19.04
N VAL A 45 -2.65 -6.99 18.52
CA VAL A 45 -2.44 -6.18 17.30
C VAL A 45 -1.73 -4.87 17.68
N HIS A 46 -0.59 -4.59 17.03
CA HIS A 46 0.19 -3.38 17.24
C HIS A 46 0.28 -2.55 15.97
N TYR A 47 0.24 -1.24 16.13
CA TYR A 47 0.41 -0.26 15.05
C TYR A 47 1.60 0.65 15.33
N VAL A 48 2.27 1.07 14.26
CA VAL A 48 3.17 2.20 14.21
C VAL A 48 2.54 3.20 13.26
N ILE A 49 2.22 4.40 13.74
CA ILE A 49 1.51 5.43 12.97
C ILE A 49 2.38 6.68 12.92
N GLU A 50 2.67 7.14 11.71
CA GLU A 50 3.38 8.39 11.45
C GLU A 50 2.37 9.51 11.18
N ILE A 51 2.61 10.69 11.74
CA ILE A 51 1.80 11.89 11.55
C ILE A 51 2.75 13.05 11.26
N GLU A 52 2.65 13.60 10.07
CA GLU A 52 3.54 14.66 9.61
C GLU A 52 3.09 16.06 10.08
N GLY A 53 4.05 16.94 10.30
CA GLY A 53 3.85 18.38 10.47
C GLY A 53 2.99 18.79 11.66
N VAL A 54 2.95 18.02 12.73
CA VAL A 54 2.18 18.30 13.95
C VAL A 54 2.77 19.50 14.69
N ARG A 55 1.93 20.46 15.12
CA ARG A 55 2.40 21.59 15.94
C ARG A 55 3.00 21.10 17.25
N THR A 56 4.12 21.68 17.68
CA THR A 56 4.86 21.26 18.87
C THR A 56 3.99 21.08 20.12
N PRO A 57 3.04 21.96 20.49
CA PRO A 57 2.18 21.71 21.66
C PRO A 57 1.31 20.46 21.51
N ALA A 58 0.80 20.20 20.29
CA ALA A 58 0.01 19.01 20.02
C ALA A 58 0.88 17.74 20.04
N ALA A 59 2.10 17.79 19.51
CA ALA A 59 3.05 16.67 19.53
C ALA A 59 3.40 16.25 20.96
N LEU A 60 3.61 17.21 21.85
CA LEU A 60 3.86 16.95 23.26
C LEU A 60 2.66 16.28 23.96
N ILE A 61 1.44 16.78 23.72
CA ILE A 61 0.22 16.18 24.28
C ILE A 61 0.00 14.77 23.74
N LEU A 62 0.22 14.53 22.43
CA LEU A 62 0.14 13.20 21.83
C LEU A 62 1.09 12.22 22.50
N LYS A 63 2.34 12.64 22.75
CA LYS A 63 3.33 11.83 23.46
C LYS A 63 2.86 11.47 24.87
N GLU A 64 2.46 12.46 25.67
CA GLU A 64 1.97 12.25 27.03
C GLU A 64 0.73 11.34 27.06
N GLU A 65 -0.21 11.55 26.13
CA GLU A 65 -1.40 10.70 26.03
C GLU A 65 -1.04 9.24 25.72
N MET A 66 -0.15 8.99 24.75
CA MET A 66 0.30 7.64 24.41
C MET A 66 0.99 6.96 25.60
N LEU A 67 1.95 7.64 26.25
CA LEU A 67 2.67 7.13 27.42
C LEU A 67 1.71 6.77 28.56
N SER A 68 0.72 7.65 28.84
CA SER A 68 -0.27 7.41 29.90
C SER A 68 -1.17 6.18 29.66
N LYS A 69 -1.28 5.71 28.44
CA LYS A 69 -2.10 4.53 28.06
C LYS A 69 -1.25 3.25 27.87
N GLY A 70 0.09 3.35 28.02
CA GLY A 70 1.02 2.23 27.86
C GLY A 70 1.49 2.02 26.42
N GLY A 71 1.41 3.04 25.59
CA GLY A 71 2.07 3.14 24.29
C GLY A 71 3.34 3.98 24.39
N ASP A 72 3.87 4.35 23.23
CA ASP A 72 5.03 5.24 23.13
C ASP A 72 4.87 6.22 21.97
N ALA A 73 5.67 7.30 21.96
CA ALA A 73 5.69 8.27 20.88
C ALA A 73 7.08 8.90 20.72
N ALA A 74 7.58 8.90 19.49
CA ALA A 74 8.77 9.64 19.10
C ALA A 74 8.37 10.99 18.50
N ILE A 75 9.02 12.06 18.96
CA ILE A 75 8.88 13.44 18.47
C ILE A 75 10.26 14.08 18.36
N HIS A 76 10.37 15.18 17.62
CA HIS A 76 11.63 15.90 17.51
C HIS A 76 12.14 16.36 18.89
N ARG A 77 13.43 16.15 19.16
CA ARG A 77 14.06 16.44 20.46
C ARG A 77 13.87 17.88 20.95
N GLU A 78 13.83 18.84 20.02
CA GLU A 78 13.70 20.26 20.34
C GLU A 78 12.24 20.69 20.59
N CYS A 79 11.27 19.79 20.56
CA CYS A 79 9.89 20.10 20.95
C CYS A 79 9.81 20.57 22.42
N ILE A 80 10.60 19.96 23.31
CA ILE A 80 10.63 20.31 24.75
C ILE A 80 11.13 21.74 24.97
N THR A 81 12.06 22.20 24.14
CA THR A 81 12.65 23.53 24.23
C THR A 81 11.86 24.61 23.49
N GLY A 82 10.86 24.19 22.68
CA GLY A 82 10.09 25.08 21.81
C GLY A 82 10.87 25.67 20.63
N ARG A 83 12.04 25.10 20.29
CA ARG A 83 12.89 25.58 19.19
C ARG A 83 12.39 25.14 17.81
N VAL A 84 11.46 24.21 17.75
CA VAL A 84 10.78 23.80 16.52
C VAL A 84 9.29 24.09 16.63
N GLU A 85 8.71 24.62 15.56
CA GLU A 85 7.29 24.94 15.53
C GLU A 85 6.43 23.71 15.26
N ARG A 86 6.97 22.77 14.48
CA ARG A 86 6.31 21.52 14.07
C ARG A 86 7.27 20.34 14.19
N SER A 87 6.70 19.18 14.36
CA SER A 87 7.41 17.90 14.40
C SER A 87 6.56 16.83 13.73
N ASP A 88 7.22 15.93 13.02
CA ASP A 88 6.61 14.65 12.73
C ASP A 88 6.56 13.83 14.01
N VAL A 89 5.54 12.97 14.10
CA VAL A 89 5.27 12.19 15.32
C VAL A 89 5.09 10.73 14.91
N ILE A 90 5.82 9.83 15.55
CA ILE A 90 5.63 8.39 15.40
C ILE A 90 4.97 7.86 16.66
N LEU A 91 3.75 7.34 16.55
CA LEU A 91 3.00 6.73 17.64
C LEU A 91 3.13 5.20 17.56
N MET A 92 3.36 4.56 18.71
CA MET A 92 3.55 3.11 18.80
C MET A 92 2.68 2.53 19.91
N GLY A 93 1.93 1.47 19.61
CA GLY A 93 1.10 0.84 20.61
C GLY A 93 0.17 -0.23 20.09
N SER A 94 -0.47 -0.96 21.03
CA SER A 94 -1.52 -1.89 20.66
C SER A 94 -2.82 -1.18 20.25
N GLU A 95 -3.69 -1.86 19.53
CA GLU A 95 -5.01 -1.34 19.20
C GLU A 95 -5.78 -0.86 20.43
N LYS A 96 -5.66 -1.57 21.53
CA LYS A 96 -6.29 -1.19 22.82
C LYS A 96 -5.74 0.17 23.31
N VAL A 97 -4.44 0.41 23.16
CA VAL A 97 -3.80 1.68 23.52
C VAL A 97 -4.35 2.81 22.66
N PHE A 98 -4.36 2.63 21.33
CA PHE A 98 -4.89 3.63 20.41
C PHE A 98 -6.36 3.98 20.67
N ARG A 99 -7.21 2.98 20.91
CA ARG A 99 -8.62 3.23 21.26
C ARG A 99 -8.76 4.14 22.50
N ARG A 100 -7.92 3.93 23.50
CA ARG A 100 -7.94 4.74 24.75
C ARG A 100 -7.34 6.13 24.54
N ALA A 101 -6.25 6.23 23.78
CA ALA A 101 -5.63 7.51 23.44
C ALA A 101 -6.57 8.38 22.60
N ILE A 102 -7.18 7.83 21.54
CA ILE A 102 -8.17 8.52 20.72
C ILE A 102 -9.31 9.10 21.58
N ALA A 103 -9.81 8.32 22.54
CA ALA A 103 -10.86 8.81 23.44
C ALA A 103 -10.39 10.00 24.32
N GLY A 104 -9.15 9.97 24.81
CA GLY A 104 -8.57 11.03 25.62
C GLY A 104 -8.29 12.32 24.84
N LEU A 105 -8.01 12.22 23.54
CA LEU A 105 -7.71 13.38 22.68
C LEU A 105 -8.95 14.20 22.28
N HIS A 106 -10.15 13.67 22.41
CA HIS A 106 -11.37 14.35 21.94
C HIS A 106 -11.67 15.69 22.65
N GLY A 107 -11.24 15.85 23.89
CA GLY A 107 -11.43 17.07 24.67
C GLY A 107 -10.23 18.02 24.67
N GLN A 108 -9.16 17.68 23.95
CA GLN A 108 -7.90 18.42 23.99
C GLN A 108 -7.84 19.56 22.94
N PRO A 109 -7.10 20.65 23.21
CA PRO A 109 -6.89 21.78 22.30
C PRO A 109 -5.97 21.42 21.11
N PHE A 110 -5.57 22.41 20.31
CA PHE A 110 -4.57 22.34 19.24
C PHE A 110 -4.88 21.34 18.12
N SER A 111 -6.15 21.23 17.70
CA SER A 111 -6.61 20.32 16.62
C SER A 111 -6.49 18.82 16.94
N LEU A 112 -6.24 18.44 18.20
CA LEU A 112 -6.09 17.04 18.61
C LEU A 112 -7.35 16.20 18.35
N LYS A 113 -8.53 16.80 18.39
CA LYS A 113 -9.79 16.14 18.00
C LYS A 113 -9.77 15.70 16.52
N ARG A 114 -9.16 16.51 15.63
CA ARG A 114 -9.00 16.17 14.21
C ARG A 114 -7.99 15.04 14.06
N ILE A 115 -6.82 15.16 14.67
CA ILE A 115 -5.78 14.12 14.66
C ILE A 115 -6.32 12.79 15.20
N ALA A 116 -7.10 12.80 16.28
CA ALA A 116 -7.74 11.61 16.83
C ALA A 116 -8.69 10.92 15.83
N ARG A 117 -9.38 11.69 14.99
CA ARG A 117 -10.23 11.17 13.92
C ARG A 117 -9.38 10.56 12.81
N GLU A 118 -8.37 11.28 12.34
CA GLU A 118 -7.44 10.84 11.30
C GLU A 118 -6.75 9.52 11.69
N ILE A 119 -6.28 9.39 12.95
CA ILE A 119 -5.73 8.13 13.47
C ILE A 119 -6.76 6.99 13.44
N ARG A 120 -7.99 7.25 13.86
CA ARG A 120 -9.07 6.25 13.83
C ARG A 120 -9.33 5.77 12.41
N ASP A 121 -9.53 6.72 11.48
CA ASP A 121 -9.85 6.45 10.09
C ASP A 121 -8.73 5.64 9.41
N ALA A 122 -7.46 5.96 9.71
CA ALA A 122 -6.31 5.19 9.25
C ALA A 122 -6.30 3.75 9.77
N ILE A 123 -6.57 3.54 11.08
CA ILE A 123 -6.66 2.19 11.67
C ILE A 123 -7.83 1.40 11.04
N ASP A 124 -8.98 2.03 10.88
CA ASP A 124 -10.17 1.37 10.32
C ASP A 124 -9.98 1.03 8.84
N SER A 125 -9.32 1.88 8.07
CA SER A 125 -8.92 1.61 6.69
C SER A 125 -7.94 0.44 6.60
N PHE A 126 -6.90 0.46 7.43
CA PHE A 126 -5.92 -0.63 7.49
C PHE A 126 -6.56 -1.98 7.83
N LYS A 127 -7.53 -2.00 8.76
CA LYS A 127 -8.26 -3.22 9.16
C LYS A 127 -9.12 -3.79 8.03
N ARG A 128 -9.74 -2.94 7.24
CA ARG A 128 -10.52 -3.35 6.07
C ARG A 128 -9.65 -3.85 4.94
N GLY A 129 -8.32 -3.69 5.03
CA GLY A 129 -7.40 -3.91 3.92
C GLY A 129 -7.55 -2.83 2.82
N ALA A 130 -8.24 -1.75 3.14
CA ALA A 130 -8.34 -0.62 2.25
C ALA A 130 -6.99 0.09 2.17
N LEU A 131 -6.60 0.47 0.97
CA LEU A 131 -5.49 1.39 0.77
C LEU A 131 -5.82 2.72 1.47
N PRO A 132 -4.82 3.44 2.03
CA PRO A 132 -5.08 4.78 2.55
C PRO A 132 -5.66 5.64 1.43
N MET A 133 -6.85 6.22 1.68
CA MET A 133 -7.47 7.11 0.70
C MET A 133 -6.59 8.35 0.52
N PRO A 134 -6.25 8.70 -0.71
CA PRO A 134 -5.59 9.97 -0.98
C PRO A 134 -6.50 11.14 -0.59
N PRO A 135 -5.95 12.35 -0.40
CA PRO A 135 -6.77 13.54 -0.16
C PRO A 135 -7.74 13.76 -1.34
N GLU A 136 -8.89 14.37 -1.06
CA GLU A 136 -9.98 14.54 -2.05
C GLU A 136 -9.48 15.24 -3.32
N GLU A 137 -8.56 16.18 -3.19
CA GLU A 137 -7.96 16.93 -4.29
C GLU A 137 -7.11 16.06 -5.23
N ALA A 138 -6.62 14.93 -4.74
CA ALA A 138 -5.83 13.96 -5.51
C ALA A 138 -6.67 12.81 -6.10
N LEU A 139 -7.96 12.78 -5.81
CA LEU A 139 -8.88 11.75 -6.29
C LEU A 139 -9.33 12.02 -7.72
N THR A 140 -8.54 11.61 -8.69
CA THR A 140 -8.96 11.55 -10.10
C THR A 140 -9.93 10.39 -10.33
N GLU A 141 -10.64 10.40 -11.46
CA GLU A 141 -11.59 9.32 -11.79
C GLU A 141 -10.95 7.94 -11.81
N PRO A 142 -9.79 7.70 -12.46
CA PRO A 142 -9.14 6.38 -12.42
C PRO A 142 -8.76 5.93 -11.01
N ILE A 143 -8.33 6.86 -10.14
CA ILE A 143 -7.99 6.55 -8.75
C ILE A 143 -9.24 6.14 -7.99
N ARG A 144 -10.37 6.87 -8.12
CA ARG A 144 -11.66 6.50 -7.51
C ARG A 144 -12.06 5.09 -7.93
N ARG A 145 -12.06 4.83 -9.23
CA ARG A 145 -12.40 3.52 -9.80
C ARG A 145 -11.55 2.39 -9.20
N LEU A 146 -10.23 2.60 -9.07
CA LEU A 146 -9.34 1.61 -8.46
C LEU A 146 -9.72 1.32 -7.01
N TYR A 147 -10.00 2.38 -6.21
CA TYR A 147 -10.38 2.21 -4.82
C TYR A 147 -11.73 1.51 -4.66
N ASP A 148 -12.72 1.83 -5.51
CA ASP A 148 -14.04 1.19 -5.52
C ASP A 148 -13.90 -0.31 -5.84
N LEU A 149 -13.14 -0.67 -6.88
CA LEU A 149 -12.87 -2.06 -7.23
C LEU A 149 -12.21 -2.84 -6.09
N ILE A 150 -11.17 -2.27 -5.46
CA ILE A 150 -10.47 -2.91 -4.34
C ILE A 150 -11.37 -3.07 -3.11
N ALA A 151 -12.30 -2.13 -2.89
CA ALA A 151 -13.25 -2.21 -1.78
C ALA A 151 -14.29 -3.34 -1.97
N GLU A 152 -14.65 -3.65 -3.21
CA GLU A 152 -15.68 -4.64 -3.55
C GLU A 152 -15.12 -6.06 -3.68
N ARG A 153 -13.96 -6.21 -4.31
CA ARG A 153 -13.40 -7.53 -4.65
C ARG A 153 -11.90 -7.53 -4.88
N THR A 154 -11.33 -8.70 -5.09
CA THR A 154 -9.95 -8.83 -5.58
C THR A 154 -9.85 -8.27 -7.00
N VAL A 155 -8.94 -7.33 -7.21
CA VAL A 155 -8.62 -6.75 -8.51
C VAL A 155 -7.61 -7.64 -9.22
N VAL A 156 -7.84 -7.92 -10.49
CA VAL A 156 -6.98 -8.77 -11.35
C VAL A 156 -6.18 -7.88 -12.29
N MET A 157 -4.85 -7.97 -12.21
CA MET A 157 -3.94 -7.28 -13.12
C MET A 157 -3.37 -8.26 -14.14
N GLY A 158 -3.66 -8.04 -15.42
CA GLY A 158 -3.08 -8.79 -16.53
C GLY A 158 -1.74 -8.18 -16.94
N ILE A 159 -0.70 -9.00 -17.10
CA ILE A 159 0.65 -8.56 -17.47
C ILE A 159 0.83 -8.66 -18.99
N LEU A 160 1.10 -7.52 -19.64
CA LEU A 160 1.32 -7.41 -21.09
C LEU A 160 2.77 -7.01 -21.39
N ASN A 161 3.61 -7.97 -21.73
CA ASN A 161 4.99 -7.70 -22.13
C ASN A 161 5.07 -7.38 -23.63
N VAL A 162 5.48 -6.16 -23.98
CA VAL A 162 5.68 -5.69 -25.34
C VAL A 162 7.17 -5.77 -25.69
N THR A 163 7.71 -7.00 -25.71
CA THR A 163 9.11 -7.25 -26.04
C THR A 163 9.23 -7.94 -27.39
N PRO A 164 10.35 -7.75 -28.14
CA PRO A 164 10.53 -8.37 -29.46
C PRO A 164 10.33 -9.89 -29.48
N ASP A 165 10.69 -10.57 -28.40
CA ASP A 165 10.58 -12.03 -28.27
C ASP A 165 9.15 -12.50 -27.99
N SER A 166 8.27 -11.61 -27.53
CA SER A 166 6.90 -11.96 -27.15
C SER A 166 5.98 -12.12 -28.37
N PHE A 167 6.34 -11.53 -29.54
CA PHE A 167 5.51 -11.49 -30.75
C PHE A 167 6.38 -11.57 -32.01
N SER A 168 7.13 -12.63 -32.19
CA SER A 168 8.37 -12.75 -32.97
C SER A 168 8.34 -12.62 -34.51
N ASP A 169 7.21 -12.33 -35.20
CA ASP A 169 7.20 -12.46 -36.64
C ASP A 169 6.81 -11.23 -37.50
N GLY A 170 6.68 -10.01 -36.94
CA GLY A 170 6.06 -8.95 -37.74
C GLY A 170 6.58 -7.51 -37.61
N GLY A 171 7.67 -7.23 -36.89
CA GLY A 171 8.14 -5.85 -36.66
C GLY A 171 7.29 -5.07 -35.65
N LEU A 172 7.67 -3.81 -35.33
CA LEU A 172 7.06 -3.00 -34.26
C LEU A 172 5.54 -2.81 -34.40
N HIS A 173 5.02 -2.60 -35.62
CA HIS A 173 3.57 -2.41 -35.83
C HIS A 173 2.77 -3.70 -35.62
N ALA A 174 3.25 -4.83 -36.09
CA ALA A 174 2.59 -6.13 -35.89
C ALA A 174 2.64 -6.55 -34.40
N THR A 175 3.70 -6.19 -33.69
CA THR A 175 3.83 -6.38 -32.25
C THR A 175 2.80 -5.55 -31.48
N ALA A 176 2.58 -4.28 -31.86
CA ALA A 176 1.59 -3.43 -31.23
C ALA A 176 0.15 -3.94 -31.48
N ASP A 177 -0.17 -4.38 -32.72
CA ASP A 177 -1.48 -4.97 -33.03
C ASP A 177 -1.77 -6.23 -32.22
N ALA A 178 -0.79 -7.13 -32.12
CA ALA A 178 -0.89 -8.34 -31.33
C ALA A 178 -1.01 -8.05 -29.82
N ALA A 179 -0.29 -7.04 -29.32
CA ALA A 179 -0.36 -6.61 -27.95
C ALA A 179 -1.73 -6.03 -27.59
N VAL A 180 -2.29 -5.16 -28.44
CA VAL A 180 -3.63 -4.61 -28.25
C VAL A 180 -4.69 -5.71 -28.24
N GLU A 181 -4.61 -6.66 -29.16
CA GLU A 181 -5.56 -7.77 -29.20
C GLU A 181 -5.43 -8.70 -27.98
N HIS A 182 -4.21 -8.88 -27.47
CA HIS A 182 -3.99 -9.63 -26.24
C HIS A 182 -4.56 -8.89 -25.02
N ALA A 183 -4.37 -7.57 -24.90
CA ALA A 183 -4.97 -6.76 -23.85
C ALA A 183 -6.51 -6.86 -23.86
N ARG A 184 -7.15 -6.76 -25.03
CA ARG A 184 -8.60 -6.93 -25.18
C ARG A 184 -9.09 -8.29 -24.65
N ARG A 185 -8.34 -9.35 -24.95
CA ARG A 185 -8.67 -10.69 -24.43
C ARG A 185 -8.53 -10.76 -22.92
N MET A 186 -7.45 -10.19 -22.33
CA MET A 186 -7.29 -10.13 -20.89
C MET A 186 -8.48 -9.44 -20.22
N VAL A 187 -8.94 -8.30 -20.76
CA VAL A 187 -10.10 -7.57 -20.24
C VAL A 187 -11.39 -8.40 -20.39
N ALA A 188 -11.59 -9.05 -21.54
CA ALA A 188 -12.74 -9.94 -21.77
C ALA A 188 -12.74 -11.14 -20.81
N ASP A 189 -11.56 -11.62 -20.41
CA ASP A 189 -11.38 -12.70 -19.44
C ASP A 189 -11.46 -12.22 -17.99
N GLY A 190 -11.64 -10.92 -17.75
CA GLY A 190 -11.90 -10.34 -16.42
C GLY A 190 -10.74 -9.60 -15.79
N ALA A 191 -9.73 -9.17 -16.54
CA ALA A 191 -8.71 -8.27 -16.02
C ALA A 191 -9.29 -6.85 -15.79
N ASP A 192 -9.01 -6.28 -14.61
CA ASP A 192 -9.39 -4.94 -14.21
C ASP A 192 -8.33 -3.90 -14.56
N ILE A 193 -7.10 -4.37 -14.64
CA ILE A 193 -5.91 -3.57 -14.94
C ILE A 193 -5.11 -4.33 -15.99
N VAL A 194 -4.56 -3.62 -16.97
CA VAL A 194 -3.56 -4.14 -17.92
C VAL A 194 -2.24 -3.44 -17.63
N ASP A 195 -1.23 -4.22 -17.22
CA ASP A 195 0.10 -3.72 -16.86
C ASP A 195 1.05 -3.91 -18.03
N ILE A 196 1.51 -2.81 -18.62
CA ILE A 196 2.23 -2.80 -19.90
C ILE A 196 3.71 -2.54 -19.65
N GLY A 197 4.57 -3.50 -20.00
CA GLY A 197 6.02 -3.41 -19.89
C GLY A 197 6.74 -3.54 -21.23
N GLY A 198 7.71 -2.65 -21.50
CA GLY A 198 8.56 -2.67 -22.68
C GLY A 198 9.95 -3.26 -22.46
N GLU A 199 10.30 -3.50 -21.20
CA GLU A 199 11.56 -4.10 -20.74
C GLU A 199 11.27 -5.38 -19.95
N SER A 200 12.16 -6.37 -20.05
CA SER A 200 12.03 -7.58 -19.25
C SER A 200 12.64 -7.37 -17.87
N SER A 201 11.86 -7.50 -16.81
CA SER A 201 12.32 -7.45 -15.42
C SER A 201 12.97 -8.74 -14.92
N ARG A 202 13.19 -9.74 -15.80
CA ARG A 202 13.82 -11.03 -15.44
C ARG A 202 15.30 -10.85 -15.11
N PRO A 203 15.84 -11.57 -14.10
CA PRO A 203 17.27 -11.54 -13.82
C PRO A 203 18.10 -11.91 -15.05
N GLY A 204 19.05 -11.02 -15.44
CA GLY A 204 19.92 -11.22 -16.59
C GLY A 204 19.38 -10.71 -17.93
N ALA A 205 18.22 -10.06 -17.97
CA ALA A 205 17.77 -9.34 -19.17
C ALA A 205 18.70 -8.14 -19.45
N GLU A 206 18.96 -7.86 -20.72
CA GLU A 206 19.72 -6.66 -21.09
C GLU A 206 18.85 -5.41 -20.88
N PRO A 207 19.40 -4.33 -20.27
CA PRO A 207 18.68 -3.08 -20.11
C PRO A 207 18.29 -2.47 -21.46
N VAL A 208 17.07 -1.98 -21.53
CA VAL A 208 16.53 -1.30 -22.72
C VAL A 208 16.65 0.22 -22.53
N SER A 209 16.99 0.97 -23.58
CA SER A 209 16.98 2.43 -23.50
C SER A 209 15.56 2.96 -23.29
N ALA A 210 15.42 4.12 -22.64
CA ALA A 210 14.10 4.74 -22.45
C ALA A 210 13.40 5.01 -23.80
N GLN A 211 14.16 5.40 -24.83
CA GLN A 211 13.62 5.63 -26.17
C GLN A 211 13.06 4.35 -26.79
N ASP A 212 13.79 3.22 -26.69
CA ASP A 212 13.34 1.94 -27.21
C ASP A 212 12.13 1.43 -26.43
N GLU A 213 12.11 1.60 -25.12
CA GLU A 213 10.99 1.24 -24.27
C GLU A 213 9.74 2.04 -24.64
N MET A 214 9.84 3.37 -24.74
CA MET A 214 8.75 4.24 -25.21
C MET A 214 8.26 3.84 -26.59
N ALA A 215 9.16 3.57 -27.53
CA ALA A 215 8.78 3.16 -28.88
C ALA A 215 7.96 1.86 -28.94
N ARG A 216 8.14 0.97 -27.95
CA ARG A 216 7.37 -0.27 -27.82
C ARG A 216 6.00 -0.05 -27.19
N ILE A 217 5.93 0.68 -26.08
CA ILE A 217 4.73 0.73 -25.23
C ILE A 217 3.76 1.85 -25.61
N LEU A 218 4.25 3.04 -26.01
CA LEU A 218 3.36 4.20 -26.25
C LEU A 218 2.29 3.92 -27.32
N PRO A 219 2.62 3.31 -28.49
CA PRO A 219 1.59 2.99 -29.48
C PRO A 219 0.52 2.03 -28.99
N VAL A 220 0.85 1.18 -27.99
CA VAL A 220 -0.10 0.24 -27.37
C VAL A 220 -0.97 0.99 -26.39
N ILE A 221 -0.38 1.82 -25.49
CA ILE A 221 -1.10 2.62 -24.49
C ILE A 221 -2.10 3.56 -25.15
N GLU A 222 -1.66 4.36 -26.16
CA GLU A 222 -2.52 5.31 -26.89
C GLU A 222 -3.77 4.63 -27.48
N ARG A 223 -3.61 3.44 -28.03
CA ARG A 223 -4.73 2.70 -28.62
C ARG A 223 -5.65 2.14 -27.55
N LEU A 224 -5.09 1.58 -26.48
CA LEU A 224 -5.88 0.98 -25.40
C LEU A 224 -6.63 2.03 -24.57
N ALA A 225 -6.09 3.22 -24.41
CA ALA A 225 -6.67 4.30 -23.61
C ALA A 225 -8.11 4.68 -24.03
N SER A 226 -8.44 4.49 -25.32
CA SER A 226 -9.79 4.77 -25.84
C SER A 226 -10.61 3.51 -26.16
N ASP A 227 -10.03 2.32 -26.00
CA ASP A 227 -10.55 1.09 -26.55
C ASP A 227 -11.03 0.05 -25.51
N ILE A 228 -10.42 0.08 -24.32
CA ILE A 228 -10.75 -0.90 -23.25
C ILE A 228 -11.37 -0.22 -22.03
N ASP A 229 -12.28 -0.93 -21.38
CA ASP A 229 -12.82 -0.52 -20.09
C ASP A 229 -12.06 -1.20 -18.94
N ALA A 230 -10.74 -0.92 -18.87
CA ALA A 230 -9.85 -1.34 -17.79
C ALA A 230 -8.85 -0.23 -17.46
N LEU A 231 -8.28 -0.25 -16.27
CA LEU A 231 -7.20 0.64 -15.94
C LEU A 231 -5.92 0.21 -16.66
N ILE A 232 -5.12 1.17 -17.09
CA ILE A 232 -3.82 0.93 -17.73
C ILE A 232 -2.72 1.26 -16.75
N SER A 233 -1.83 0.30 -16.50
CA SER A 233 -0.61 0.43 -15.73
C SER A 233 0.59 0.38 -16.65
N VAL A 234 1.65 1.11 -16.35
CA VAL A 234 2.95 1.00 -17.03
C VAL A 234 3.98 0.43 -16.06
N ASP A 235 4.61 -0.70 -16.44
CA ASP A 235 5.73 -1.31 -15.70
C ASP A 235 7.05 -0.70 -16.16
N THR A 236 7.52 0.27 -15.40
CA THR A 236 8.81 0.97 -15.66
C THR A 236 9.37 1.59 -14.40
N TYR A 237 10.70 1.64 -14.32
CA TYR A 237 11.46 2.36 -13.29
C TYR A 237 12.12 3.65 -13.82
N LYS A 238 11.84 4.02 -15.09
CA LYS A 238 12.42 5.17 -15.75
C LYS A 238 11.45 6.35 -15.74
N PRO A 239 11.81 7.51 -15.12
CA PRO A 239 10.91 8.66 -14.98
C PRO A 239 10.35 9.20 -16.30
N GLU A 240 11.20 9.29 -17.33
CA GLU A 240 10.81 9.78 -18.64
C GLU A 240 9.83 8.85 -19.36
N VAL A 241 9.95 7.53 -19.17
CA VAL A 241 9.01 6.54 -19.71
C VAL A 241 7.68 6.63 -18.97
N ALA A 242 7.72 6.73 -17.64
CA ALA A 242 6.52 6.86 -16.82
C ALA A 242 5.71 8.12 -17.20
N GLN A 243 6.39 9.26 -17.34
CA GLN A 243 5.74 10.52 -17.74
C GLN A 243 5.09 10.38 -19.13
N ALA A 244 5.84 9.86 -20.13
CA ALA A 244 5.31 9.68 -21.47
C ALA A 244 4.11 8.71 -21.51
N ALA A 245 4.15 7.66 -20.70
CA ALA A 245 3.04 6.70 -20.61
C ALA A 245 1.78 7.33 -19.98
N LEU A 246 1.93 8.15 -18.92
CA LEU A 246 0.82 8.89 -18.32
C LEU A 246 0.21 9.89 -19.32
N ASP A 247 1.05 10.61 -20.07
CA ASP A 247 0.61 11.54 -21.11
C ASP A 247 -0.12 10.82 -22.26
N ALA A 248 0.23 9.54 -22.53
CA ALA A 248 -0.41 8.68 -23.52
C ALA A 248 -1.71 8.03 -23.02
N GLY A 249 -2.08 8.17 -21.73
CA GLY A 249 -3.32 7.66 -21.16
C GLY A 249 -3.18 6.49 -20.19
N ALA A 250 -1.98 6.20 -19.69
CA ALA A 250 -1.81 5.32 -18.55
C ALA A 250 -2.35 5.98 -17.26
N HIS A 251 -2.79 5.17 -16.30
CA HIS A 251 -3.42 5.61 -15.05
C HIS A 251 -2.54 5.30 -13.83
N ILE A 252 -1.67 4.30 -13.95
CA ILE A 252 -0.88 3.74 -12.85
C ILE A 252 0.57 3.58 -13.33
N VAL A 253 1.52 3.87 -12.45
CA VAL A 253 2.94 3.52 -12.63
C VAL A 253 3.28 2.38 -11.68
N ASN A 254 3.74 1.27 -12.26
CA ASN A 254 4.24 0.11 -11.53
C ASN A 254 5.78 0.14 -11.56
N ASP A 255 6.39 0.62 -10.48
CA ASP A 255 7.84 0.75 -10.37
C ASP A 255 8.40 -0.30 -9.41
N ILE A 256 9.16 -1.27 -9.96
CA ILE A 256 9.79 -2.35 -9.17
C ILE A 256 10.80 -1.84 -8.13
N THR A 257 11.30 -0.61 -8.27
CA THR A 257 12.23 0.02 -7.31
C THR A 257 11.53 0.69 -6.14
N GLY A 258 10.20 0.80 -6.19
CA GLY A 258 9.39 1.43 -5.15
C GLY A 258 9.61 2.95 -5.06
N LEU A 259 9.71 3.63 -6.21
CA LEU A 259 9.96 5.08 -6.33
C LEU A 259 11.31 5.50 -5.71
N ALA A 260 12.35 4.65 -5.87
CA ALA A 260 13.69 4.95 -5.36
C ALA A 260 14.31 6.16 -6.05
N ASP A 261 14.02 6.40 -7.33
CA ASP A 261 14.45 7.61 -8.04
C ASP A 261 13.58 8.81 -7.61
N PRO A 262 14.19 9.91 -7.11
CA PRO A 262 13.43 11.11 -6.76
C PRO A 262 12.63 11.72 -7.92
N ALA A 263 13.06 11.52 -9.18
CA ALA A 263 12.34 12.01 -10.36
C ALA A 263 11.04 11.23 -10.67
N MET A 264 10.84 10.04 -10.04
CA MET A 264 9.60 9.27 -10.11
C MET A 264 8.52 9.77 -9.14
N ARG A 265 8.88 10.63 -8.18
CA ARG A 265 7.99 11.20 -7.15
C ARG A 265 7.46 12.55 -7.61
#